data_94c3e5bea1262ae3ffeac608633d353a
#
_entry.id   94c3e5bea1262ae3ffeac608633d353a
#
_cell.length_a   1.000
_cell.length_b   1.000
_cell.length_c   1.000
_cell.angle_alpha   90.00
_cell.angle_beta   90.00
_cell.angle_gamma   90.00
#
_symmetry.space_group_name_H-M   'P 1'
#
loop_
_entity.id
_entity.type
_entity.pdbx_description
1 polymer ?
#
loop_
_entity_poly.entity_id
_entity_poly.type
_entity_poly.pdbx_seq_one_letter_code
_entity_poly.pdbx_strand_id
1 'polypeptide(L)'
;MIHRLGVLLMRESGPAITAGERPTVSVLVSSYNYAQYVVDAVRSALAQEEPPLQIIVVDDGSTDGSMEVLQQAFDNEASITLLTQSNGGQLSAWVSAFRYATGEVVAFLDSDDLWEPRYLTRIRDIYMARKDVDFVYCNMRRFGQQDNTMLPAGPDRDLGYSMLMGAFVQRWQSSATSAISLRRALLARVLELPEALAAEWKSRPDDCLSYGSEILGARKYYLGEPLVLHREHGKNALSEYGRSPAAYYHYMVRSERMLAHYRRLAGVDHGWTRLAKAEFRTKQKPTLFEFRAYSWLLWRSPLPLRKRIEHWFSILKHYLWSFR
;
A
#
# COMPACT_ATOMS: atom_id res chain seq x y z
N MET A 1 -35.73 4.39 8.78
CA MET A 1 -34.70 3.58 8.11
C MET A 1 -33.39 4.38 7.87
N ILE A 2 -33.06 5.32 8.78
CA ILE A 2 -31.92 6.26 8.68
C ILE A 2 -30.88 6.01 9.80
N HIS A 3 -31.16 5.14 10.78
CA HIS A 3 -30.34 4.98 11.99
C HIS A 3 -29.22 3.93 11.94
N ARG A 4 -28.97 3.23 10.83
CA ARG A 4 -27.88 2.23 10.72
C ARG A 4 -26.66 2.67 9.90
N LEU A 5 -26.63 3.89 9.39
CA LEU A 5 -25.49 4.45 8.64
C LEU A 5 -24.43 5.16 9.52
N GLY A 6 -24.70 5.30 10.83
CA GLY A 6 -23.81 6.01 11.77
C GLY A 6 -22.68 5.19 12.38
N VAL A 7 -22.65 3.85 12.22
CA VAL A 7 -21.74 2.97 12.97
C VAL A 7 -20.39 2.73 12.25
N LEU A 8 -20.28 3.09 10.97
CA LEU A 8 -19.06 2.80 10.19
C LEU A 8 -17.97 3.90 10.24
N LEU A 9 -18.16 4.94 11.06
CA LEU A 9 -17.21 6.05 11.19
C LEU A 9 -16.70 6.30 12.62
N MET A 10 -16.99 5.41 13.56
CA MET A 10 -16.29 5.49 14.84
C MET A 10 -14.87 4.96 14.67
N ARG A 11 -13.94 5.86 14.34
CA ARG A 11 -12.52 5.68 14.62
C ARG A 11 -12.42 5.47 16.13
N GLU A 12 -12.03 4.27 16.55
CA GLU A 12 -11.46 4.15 17.90
C GLU A 12 -10.29 5.12 17.94
N SER A 13 -10.39 6.12 18.79
CA SER A 13 -9.34 7.10 19.04
C SER A 13 -8.15 6.37 19.63
N GLY A 14 -7.16 6.09 18.80
CA GLY A 14 -5.81 5.88 19.28
C GLY A 14 -5.36 7.09 20.10
N PRO A 15 -4.29 7.01 20.90
CA PRO A 15 -3.85 8.08 21.78
C PRO A 15 -3.85 9.41 21.03
N ALA A 16 -4.44 10.44 21.65
CA ALA A 16 -4.57 11.77 21.07
C ALA A 16 -3.17 12.30 20.69
N ILE A 17 -2.94 12.47 19.39
CA ILE A 17 -1.71 13.07 18.88
C ILE A 17 -1.73 14.55 19.29
N THR A 18 -0.76 14.95 20.11
CA THR A 18 -0.54 16.36 20.43
C THR A 18 -0.23 17.13 19.13
N ALA A 19 -0.92 18.24 18.91
CA ALA A 19 -0.74 19.05 17.71
C ALA A 19 0.72 19.56 17.66
N GLY A 20 1.55 18.96 16.77
CA GLY A 20 2.94 19.38 16.56
C GLY A 20 3.96 18.27 16.41
N GLU A 21 3.71 17.06 16.87
CA GLU A 21 4.68 15.97 16.76
C GLU A 21 4.60 15.28 15.38
N ARG A 22 5.76 15.04 14.78
CA ARG A 22 5.88 14.29 13.52
C ARG A 22 5.51 12.83 13.77
N PRO A 23 4.76 12.18 12.86
CA PRO A 23 4.34 10.80 13.07
C PRO A 23 5.55 9.85 13.16
N THR A 24 5.53 8.96 14.15
CA THR A 24 6.52 7.92 14.32
C THR A 24 6.37 6.85 13.24
N VAL A 25 7.50 6.32 12.76
CA VAL A 25 7.52 5.32 11.67
C VAL A 25 8.19 4.04 12.16
N SER A 26 7.50 2.90 12.00
CA SER A 26 8.10 1.56 12.06
C SER A 26 8.41 1.09 10.65
N VAL A 27 9.59 0.53 10.44
CA VAL A 27 10.00 -0.05 9.15
C VAL A 27 9.93 -1.56 9.24
N LEU A 28 9.25 -2.20 8.29
CA LEU A 28 9.19 -3.65 8.16
C LEU A 28 10.06 -4.10 6.99
N VAL A 29 11.05 -4.92 7.26
CA VAL A 29 11.94 -5.53 6.27
C VAL A 29 11.69 -7.03 6.27
N SER A 30 11.34 -7.59 5.10
CA SER A 30 11.24 -9.05 4.91
C SER A 30 12.43 -9.54 4.09
N SER A 31 13.10 -10.60 4.53
CA SER A 31 14.26 -11.17 3.85
C SER A 31 14.09 -12.68 3.67
N TYR A 32 14.46 -13.18 2.49
CA TYR A 32 14.56 -14.61 2.20
C TYR A 32 15.64 -14.89 1.16
N ASN A 33 16.78 -15.42 1.59
CA ASN A 33 17.95 -15.71 0.74
C ASN A 33 18.51 -14.47 0.02
N TYR A 34 18.70 -13.38 0.77
CA TYR A 34 19.26 -12.10 0.29
C TYR A 34 20.45 -11.61 1.13
N ALA A 35 21.29 -12.54 1.66
CA ALA A 35 22.46 -12.20 2.50
C ALA A 35 23.36 -11.10 1.90
N GLN A 36 23.49 -11.07 0.57
CA GLN A 36 24.33 -10.10 -0.14
C GLN A 36 23.76 -8.67 -0.20
N TYR A 37 22.47 -8.47 0.13
CA TYR A 37 21.79 -7.17 -0.03
C TYR A 37 21.15 -6.64 1.26
N VAL A 38 20.65 -7.53 2.12
CA VAL A 38 19.81 -7.17 3.26
C VAL A 38 20.47 -6.19 4.22
N VAL A 39 21.77 -6.28 4.42
CA VAL A 39 22.53 -5.34 5.28
C VAL A 39 22.50 -3.93 4.70
N ASP A 40 22.67 -3.77 3.40
CA ASP A 40 22.61 -2.46 2.73
C ASP A 40 21.19 -1.87 2.79
N ALA A 41 20.16 -2.69 2.59
CA ALA A 41 18.77 -2.28 2.72
C ALA A 41 18.49 -1.70 4.12
N VAL A 42 18.84 -2.44 5.18
CA VAL A 42 18.65 -1.99 6.58
C VAL A 42 19.47 -0.74 6.88
N ARG A 43 20.72 -0.64 6.41
CA ARG A 43 21.55 0.57 6.54
C ARG A 43 20.91 1.78 5.87
N SER A 44 20.26 1.62 4.71
CA SER A 44 19.58 2.73 4.03
C SER A 44 18.38 3.25 4.84
N ALA A 45 17.70 2.36 5.59
CA ALA A 45 16.64 2.76 6.50
C ALA A 45 17.15 3.43 7.79
N LEU A 46 18.33 3.03 8.30
CA LEU A 46 18.97 3.70 9.43
C LEU A 46 19.52 5.08 9.05
N ALA A 47 20.02 5.23 7.82
CA ALA A 47 20.67 6.45 7.32
C ALA A 47 19.68 7.53 6.86
N GLN A 48 18.41 7.43 7.23
CA GLN A 48 17.41 8.45 6.91
C GLN A 48 17.70 9.77 7.63
N GLU A 49 17.47 10.92 6.97
CA GLU A 49 17.60 12.26 7.59
C GLU A 49 16.81 12.37 8.90
N GLU A 50 15.63 11.75 8.93
CA GLU A 50 14.83 11.56 10.14
C GLU A 50 14.71 10.05 10.41
N PRO A 51 15.50 9.49 11.34
CA PRO A 51 15.50 8.06 11.62
C PRO A 51 14.12 7.49 11.94
N PRO A 52 13.84 6.21 11.61
CA PRO A 52 12.63 5.54 12.05
C PRO A 52 12.61 5.36 13.57
N LEU A 53 11.42 5.15 14.14
CA LEU A 53 11.29 4.76 15.54
C LEU A 53 11.93 3.39 15.78
N GLN A 54 11.77 2.48 14.84
CA GLN A 54 12.27 1.11 14.89
C GLN A 54 12.30 0.49 13.50
N ILE A 55 13.16 -0.50 13.33
CA ILE A 55 13.25 -1.37 12.14
C ILE A 55 13.03 -2.81 12.61
N ILE A 56 12.07 -3.51 12.03
CA ILE A 56 11.81 -4.91 12.32
C ILE A 56 12.16 -5.71 11.07
N VAL A 57 13.20 -6.53 11.17
CA VAL A 57 13.67 -7.39 10.09
C VAL A 57 13.20 -8.81 10.37
N VAL A 58 12.50 -9.42 9.43
CA VAL A 58 12.09 -10.81 9.51
C VAL A 58 12.82 -11.62 8.46
N ASP A 59 13.65 -12.53 8.91
CA ASP A 59 14.23 -13.58 8.07
C ASP A 59 13.21 -14.71 7.93
N ASP A 60 12.70 -14.90 6.72
CA ASP A 60 11.65 -15.88 6.40
C ASP A 60 12.24 -17.27 6.08
N GLY A 61 13.17 -17.74 6.93
CA GLY A 61 13.76 -19.06 6.84
C GLY A 61 14.86 -19.16 5.78
N SER A 62 15.73 -18.17 5.67
CA SER A 62 16.88 -18.19 4.76
C SER A 62 17.86 -19.31 5.07
N THR A 63 18.57 -19.75 4.03
CA THR A 63 19.61 -20.81 4.10
C THR A 63 20.96 -20.32 3.54
N ASP A 64 21.08 -19.04 3.23
CA ASP A 64 22.25 -18.43 2.58
C ASP A 64 23.14 -17.62 3.54
N GLY A 65 22.87 -17.65 4.85
CA GLY A 65 23.59 -16.85 5.85
C GLY A 65 23.00 -15.46 6.08
N SER A 66 21.77 -15.17 5.60
CA SER A 66 21.14 -13.86 5.77
C SER A 66 21.03 -13.45 7.24
N MET A 67 20.62 -14.36 8.14
CA MET A 67 20.50 -14.04 9.56
C MET A 67 21.85 -13.75 10.22
N GLU A 68 22.87 -14.53 9.87
CA GLU A 68 24.23 -14.37 10.40
C GLU A 68 24.82 -13.01 10.06
N VAL A 69 24.68 -12.55 8.79
CA VAL A 69 25.17 -11.24 8.39
C VAL A 69 24.37 -10.10 9.03
N LEU A 70 23.06 -10.28 9.25
CA LEU A 70 22.23 -9.32 9.98
C LEU A 70 22.65 -9.20 11.44
N GLN A 71 22.84 -10.31 12.15
CA GLN A 71 23.30 -10.33 13.54
C GLN A 71 24.69 -9.67 13.65
N GLN A 72 25.63 -10.06 12.79
CA GLN A 72 26.97 -9.46 12.78
C GLN A 72 26.95 -7.94 12.54
N ALA A 73 26.04 -7.46 11.68
CA ALA A 73 25.98 -6.05 11.33
C ALA A 73 25.24 -5.18 12.36
N PHE A 74 24.26 -5.75 13.09
CA PHE A 74 23.29 -4.97 13.87
C PHE A 74 23.05 -5.47 15.30
N ASP A 75 23.86 -6.39 15.85
CA ASP A 75 23.67 -6.98 17.18
C ASP A 75 23.59 -5.93 18.32
N ASN A 76 24.24 -4.78 18.14
CA ASN A 76 24.26 -3.69 19.12
C ASN A 76 23.34 -2.51 18.77
N GLU A 77 22.47 -2.64 17.74
CA GLU A 77 21.61 -1.55 17.29
C GLU A 77 20.24 -1.64 17.95
N ALA A 78 20.02 -0.86 19.01
CA ALA A 78 18.82 -0.90 19.85
C ALA A 78 17.51 -0.60 19.08
N SER A 79 17.60 0.09 17.95
CA SER A 79 16.45 0.42 17.10
C SER A 79 16.03 -0.71 16.16
N ILE A 80 16.80 -1.80 16.10
CA ILE A 80 16.57 -2.95 15.22
C ILE A 80 16.09 -4.16 16.02
N THR A 81 15.02 -4.80 15.54
CA THR A 81 14.55 -6.10 16.02
C THR A 81 14.75 -7.12 14.91
N LEU A 82 15.55 -8.16 15.16
CA LEU A 82 15.75 -9.27 14.26
C LEU A 82 14.85 -10.43 14.66
N LEU A 83 14.06 -10.95 13.73
CA LEU A 83 13.15 -12.08 13.91
C LEU A 83 13.45 -13.14 12.85
N THR A 84 13.23 -14.40 13.20
CA THR A 84 13.28 -15.52 12.25
C THR A 84 12.00 -16.34 12.33
N GLN A 85 11.59 -16.89 11.20
CA GLN A 85 10.46 -17.80 11.11
C GLN A 85 10.70 -18.88 10.03
N SER A 86 9.91 -19.96 10.03
CA SER A 86 9.85 -20.87 8.90
C SER A 86 9.26 -20.18 7.68
N ASN A 87 9.77 -20.45 6.46
CA ASN A 87 9.33 -19.79 5.24
C ASN A 87 7.82 -19.88 5.03
N GLY A 88 7.18 -18.73 5.20
CA GLY A 88 5.74 -18.52 5.02
C GLY A 88 5.40 -17.54 3.88
N GLY A 89 6.43 -16.96 3.25
CA GLY A 89 6.30 -15.91 2.25
C GLY A 89 6.22 -14.51 2.85
N GLN A 90 6.41 -13.51 2.02
CA GLN A 90 6.56 -12.12 2.41
C GLN A 90 5.37 -11.58 3.23
N LEU A 91 4.13 -11.95 2.90
CA LEU A 91 2.96 -11.54 3.68
C LEU A 91 3.01 -12.07 5.11
N SER A 92 3.43 -13.33 5.29
CA SER A 92 3.61 -13.93 6.62
C SER A 92 4.69 -13.20 7.43
N ALA A 93 5.80 -12.83 6.79
CA ALA A 93 6.86 -12.04 7.41
C ALA A 93 6.33 -10.67 7.87
N TRP A 94 5.51 -9.98 7.06
CA TRP A 94 4.89 -8.72 7.47
C TRP A 94 3.93 -8.88 8.65
N VAL A 95 3.12 -9.94 8.67
CA VAL A 95 2.23 -10.23 9.82
C VAL A 95 3.04 -10.46 11.10
N SER A 96 4.15 -11.16 11.01
CA SER A 96 5.06 -11.39 12.14
C SER A 96 5.72 -10.08 12.60
N ALA A 97 6.26 -9.28 11.67
CA ALA A 97 6.87 -7.98 11.98
C ALA A 97 5.85 -6.98 12.58
N PHE A 98 4.62 -6.97 12.05
CA PHE A 98 3.60 -6.02 12.48
C PHE A 98 3.22 -6.14 13.96
N ARG A 99 3.36 -7.31 14.56
CA ARG A 99 3.14 -7.54 16.00
C ARG A 99 4.05 -6.72 16.89
N TYR A 100 5.22 -6.33 16.37
CA TYR A 100 6.23 -5.54 17.07
C TYR A 100 6.19 -4.04 16.64
N ALA A 101 5.46 -3.71 15.57
CA ALA A 101 5.37 -2.35 15.07
C ALA A 101 4.53 -1.45 15.96
N THR A 102 5.13 -0.40 16.52
CA THR A 102 4.49 0.56 17.43
C THR A 102 4.30 1.95 16.82
N GLY A 103 4.99 2.25 15.71
CA GLY A 103 4.89 3.52 15.02
C GLY A 103 3.48 3.80 14.48
N GLU A 104 3.12 5.07 14.39
CA GLU A 104 1.83 5.51 13.83
C GLU A 104 1.69 5.21 12.34
N VAL A 105 2.82 5.18 11.65
CA VAL A 105 2.97 4.81 10.25
C VAL A 105 3.86 3.59 10.16
N VAL A 106 3.54 2.71 9.23
CA VAL A 106 4.38 1.55 8.88
C VAL A 106 4.83 1.71 7.44
N ALA A 107 6.13 1.63 7.21
CA ALA A 107 6.75 1.63 5.90
C ALA A 107 7.40 0.27 5.62
N PHE A 108 7.42 -0.14 4.36
CA PHE A 108 7.93 -1.44 3.94
C PHE A 108 9.20 -1.27 3.12
N LEU A 109 10.17 -2.16 3.31
CA LEU A 109 11.39 -2.19 2.55
C LEU A 109 11.73 -3.65 2.18
N ASP A 110 11.86 -3.93 0.90
CA ASP A 110 12.36 -5.21 0.40
C ASP A 110 13.88 -5.30 0.64
N SER A 111 14.37 -6.49 0.95
CA SER A 111 15.76 -6.70 1.37
C SER A 111 16.80 -6.49 0.27
N ASP A 112 16.39 -6.25 -0.97
CA ASP A 112 17.26 -5.95 -2.12
C ASP A 112 17.18 -4.49 -2.60
N ASP A 113 16.26 -3.68 -2.04
CA ASP A 113 16.08 -2.27 -2.38
C ASP A 113 16.81 -1.33 -1.41
N LEU A 114 16.91 -0.05 -1.79
CA LEU A 114 17.49 1.01 -0.94
C LEU A 114 16.55 2.22 -0.90
N TRP A 115 16.58 2.94 0.21
CA TRP A 115 15.89 4.23 0.33
C TRP A 115 16.85 5.41 0.16
N GLU A 116 16.39 6.44 -0.53
CA GLU A 116 17.05 7.74 -0.52
C GLU A 116 16.94 8.38 0.88
N PRO A 117 17.92 9.16 1.35
CA PRO A 117 17.96 9.67 2.72
C PRO A 117 16.72 10.47 3.15
N ARG A 118 15.99 11.05 2.20
CA ARG A 118 14.81 11.87 2.45
C ARG A 118 13.47 11.11 2.43
N TYR A 119 13.47 9.80 2.22
CA TYR A 119 12.21 9.05 2.06
C TYR A 119 11.29 9.19 3.27
N LEU A 120 11.80 8.93 4.49
CA LEU A 120 10.97 9.03 5.71
C LEU A 120 10.55 10.47 6.01
N THR A 121 11.39 11.45 5.77
CA THR A 121 11.05 12.87 5.91
C THR A 121 9.86 13.23 5.01
N ARG A 122 9.90 12.84 3.74
CA ARG A 122 8.86 13.14 2.76
C ARG A 122 7.51 12.49 3.10
N ILE A 123 7.50 11.21 3.50
CA ILE A 123 6.24 10.56 3.90
C ILE A 123 5.66 11.17 5.18
N ARG A 124 6.51 11.53 6.17
CA ARG A 124 6.08 12.19 7.40
C ARG A 124 5.44 13.55 7.12
N ASP A 125 6.01 14.34 6.20
CA ASP A 125 5.45 15.63 5.79
C ASP A 125 4.00 15.48 5.31
N ILE A 126 3.72 14.45 4.47
CA ILE A 126 2.36 14.18 4.00
C ILE A 126 1.44 13.77 5.15
N TYR A 127 1.84 12.81 5.97
CA TYR A 127 1.00 12.34 7.08
C TYR A 127 0.77 13.41 8.15
N MET A 128 1.72 14.33 8.34
CA MET A 128 1.57 15.48 9.25
C MET A 128 0.60 16.50 8.69
N ALA A 129 0.76 16.91 7.42
CA ALA A 129 -0.07 17.89 6.75
C ALA A 129 -1.48 17.39 6.44
N ARG A 130 -1.63 16.09 6.23
CA ARG A 130 -2.86 15.44 5.76
C ARG A 130 -3.27 14.29 6.67
N LYS A 131 -3.97 14.64 7.76
CA LYS A 131 -4.47 13.63 8.72
C LYS A 131 -5.50 12.67 8.13
N ASP A 132 -6.09 13.02 6.99
CA ASP A 132 -7.06 12.23 6.23
C ASP A 132 -6.39 11.26 5.21
N VAL A 133 -5.07 11.34 5.01
CA VAL A 133 -4.32 10.39 4.17
C VAL A 133 -3.91 9.18 5.00
N ASP A 134 -4.20 7.99 4.48
CA ASP A 134 -3.94 6.72 5.14
C ASP A 134 -2.86 5.88 4.44
N PHE A 135 -2.62 6.15 3.15
CA PHE A 135 -1.68 5.39 2.30
C PHE A 135 -0.85 6.38 1.46
N VAL A 136 0.46 6.31 1.58
CA VAL A 136 1.39 7.08 0.75
C VAL A 136 2.29 6.11 -0.01
N TYR A 137 2.52 6.38 -1.29
CA TYR A 137 3.54 5.70 -2.07
C TYR A 137 4.29 6.68 -2.95
N CYS A 138 5.52 6.33 -3.35
CA CYS A 138 6.37 7.20 -4.15
C CYS A 138 6.78 6.58 -5.48
N ASN A 139 7.39 7.41 -6.33
CA ASN A 139 8.11 6.94 -7.51
C ASN A 139 9.39 6.22 -7.11
N MET A 140 9.91 5.40 -8.01
CA MET A 140 11.13 4.62 -7.81
C MET A 140 12.09 4.81 -8.99
N ARG A 141 13.39 4.68 -8.72
CA ARG A 141 14.45 4.59 -9.73
C ARG A 141 15.05 3.19 -9.70
N ARG A 142 15.17 2.57 -10.85
CA ARG A 142 15.91 1.31 -10.98
C ARG A 142 17.41 1.58 -10.95
N PHE A 143 18.17 0.63 -10.42
CA PHE A 143 19.62 0.63 -10.46
C PHE A 143 20.19 -0.80 -10.56
N GLY A 144 21.45 -0.94 -10.88
CA GLY A 144 22.07 -2.23 -11.15
C GLY A 144 22.10 -2.54 -12.65
N GLN A 145 21.29 -3.47 -13.14
CA GLN A 145 21.24 -3.80 -14.57
C GLN A 145 20.50 -2.76 -15.42
N GLN A 146 19.68 -1.93 -14.82
CA GLN A 146 18.98 -0.81 -15.47
C GLN A 146 19.15 0.44 -14.63
N ASP A 147 19.16 1.61 -15.26
CA ASP A 147 19.18 2.91 -14.57
C ASP A 147 18.14 3.84 -15.23
N ASN A 148 16.91 3.78 -14.70
CA ASN A 148 15.81 4.65 -15.14
C ASN A 148 14.76 4.80 -14.04
N THR A 149 13.91 5.83 -14.13
CA THR A 149 12.74 5.95 -13.26
C THR A 149 11.62 5.01 -13.71
N MET A 150 10.92 4.39 -12.76
CA MET A 150 9.82 3.46 -13.08
C MET A 150 8.61 4.18 -13.66
N LEU A 151 8.33 5.39 -13.19
CA LEU A 151 7.29 6.27 -13.74
C LEU A 151 7.93 7.58 -14.19
N PRO A 152 7.36 8.28 -15.20
CA PRO A 152 7.81 9.62 -15.52
C PRO A 152 7.80 10.52 -14.28
N ALA A 153 8.82 11.36 -14.14
CA ALA A 153 8.86 12.37 -13.10
C ALA A 153 7.60 13.27 -13.20
N GLY A 154 7.01 13.57 -12.08
CA GLY A 154 5.78 14.35 -12.04
C GLY A 154 5.51 14.92 -10.66
N PRO A 155 4.51 15.79 -10.52
CA PRO A 155 4.16 16.37 -9.23
C PRO A 155 3.55 15.33 -8.28
N ASP A 156 3.60 15.65 -7.00
CA ASP A 156 2.83 14.96 -5.97
C ASP A 156 1.34 15.05 -6.28
N ARG A 157 0.58 14.01 -5.92
CA ARG A 157 -0.85 13.93 -6.24
C ARG A 157 -1.66 13.35 -5.08
N ASP A 158 -2.69 14.07 -4.68
CA ASP A 158 -3.77 13.52 -3.88
C ASP A 158 -4.69 12.69 -4.78
N LEU A 159 -4.71 11.39 -4.57
CA LEU A 159 -5.48 10.45 -5.38
C LEU A 159 -6.93 10.28 -4.88
N GLY A 160 -7.27 10.92 -3.75
CA GLY A 160 -8.59 10.81 -3.13
C GLY A 160 -8.91 9.39 -2.66
N TYR A 161 -10.19 9.10 -2.53
CA TYR A 161 -10.70 7.76 -2.18
C TYR A 161 -10.93 6.92 -3.44
N SER A 162 -10.67 5.62 -3.36
CA SER A 162 -10.77 4.68 -4.49
C SER A 162 -11.44 3.35 -4.12
N MET A 163 -12.33 3.37 -3.12
CA MET A 163 -12.99 2.17 -2.62
C MET A 163 -13.79 1.45 -3.72
N LEU A 164 -14.57 2.18 -4.51
CA LEU A 164 -15.35 1.61 -5.61
C LEU A 164 -14.45 1.13 -6.75
N MET A 165 -13.34 1.84 -6.99
CA MET A 165 -12.35 1.43 -7.99
C MET A 165 -11.68 0.11 -7.59
N GLY A 166 -11.22 -0.03 -6.36
CA GLY A 166 -10.65 -1.27 -5.85
C GLY A 166 -11.66 -2.41 -5.83
N ALA A 167 -12.89 -2.15 -5.35
CA ALA A 167 -13.90 -3.17 -5.17
C ALA A 167 -14.50 -3.73 -6.48
N PHE A 168 -14.64 -2.90 -7.53
CA PHE A 168 -15.42 -3.25 -8.72
C PHE A 168 -14.72 -3.07 -10.06
N VAL A 169 -13.65 -2.27 -10.13
CA VAL A 169 -12.88 -2.03 -11.37
C VAL A 169 -11.52 -2.73 -11.32
N GLN A 170 -11.03 -3.02 -10.11
CA GLN A 170 -9.78 -3.75 -9.85
C GLN A 170 -8.56 -3.07 -10.52
N ARG A 171 -8.53 -1.74 -10.49
CA ARG A 171 -7.38 -1.01 -10.97
C ARG A 171 -6.34 -0.88 -9.86
N TRP A 172 -5.16 -1.44 -10.09
CA TRP A 172 -4.03 -1.29 -9.19
C TRP A 172 -3.51 0.16 -9.18
N GLN A 173 -3.48 0.79 -8.01
CA GLN A 173 -2.99 2.16 -7.79
C GLN A 173 -2.00 2.15 -6.63
N SER A 174 -0.77 1.74 -6.91
CA SER A 174 0.31 1.67 -5.94
C SER A 174 1.67 1.67 -6.64
N SER A 175 2.73 1.35 -5.91
CA SER A 175 4.08 1.07 -6.39
C SER A 175 4.55 -0.27 -5.79
N ALA A 176 5.78 -0.68 -6.08
CA ALA A 176 6.38 -1.85 -5.41
C ALA A 176 6.49 -1.62 -3.90
N THR A 177 6.59 -2.71 -3.17
CA THR A 177 6.59 -2.76 -1.69
C THR A 177 7.41 -1.66 -1.02
N SER A 178 8.67 -1.51 -1.43
CA SER A 178 9.63 -0.57 -0.80
C SER A 178 9.22 0.90 -0.89
N ALA A 179 8.26 1.23 -1.76
CA ALA A 179 7.75 2.60 -1.91
C ALA A 179 6.44 2.84 -1.14
N ILE A 180 5.95 1.87 -0.38
CA ILE A 180 4.63 1.91 0.28
C ILE A 180 4.78 2.22 1.76
N SER A 181 3.91 3.09 2.26
CA SER A 181 3.68 3.30 3.69
C SER A 181 2.18 3.45 3.98
N LEU A 182 1.76 3.00 5.17
CA LEU A 182 0.37 3.07 5.61
C LEU A 182 0.28 3.55 7.07
N ARG A 183 -0.83 4.17 7.43
CA ARG A 183 -1.16 4.32 8.86
C ARG A 183 -1.33 2.93 9.50
N ARG A 184 -0.73 2.73 10.67
CA ARG A 184 -0.75 1.45 11.40
C ARG A 184 -2.17 0.93 11.64
N ALA A 185 -3.12 1.81 11.93
CA ALA A 185 -4.52 1.44 12.14
C ALA A 185 -5.18 0.86 10.88
N LEU A 186 -4.86 1.39 9.69
CA LEU A 186 -5.32 0.83 8.42
C LEU A 186 -4.63 -0.52 8.14
N LEU A 187 -3.31 -0.58 8.34
CA LEU A 187 -2.54 -1.82 8.10
C LEU A 187 -3.04 -2.97 8.97
N ALA A 188 -3.41 -2.73 10.24
CA ALA A 188 -4.01 -3.73 11.10
C ALA A 188 -5.21 -4.41 10.43
N ARG A 189 -6.10 -3.62 9.82
CA ARG A 189 -7.27 -4.13 9.10
C ARG A 189 -6.92 -4.82 7.78
N VAL A 190 -5.90 -4.33 7.08
CA VAL A 190 -5.42 -4.97 5.82
C VAL A 190 -4.83 -6.34 6.10
N LEU A 191 -4.15 -6.52 7.23
CA LEU A 191 -3.55 -7.79 7.63
C LEU A 191 -4.55 -8.76 8.30
N GLU A 192 -5.81 -8.38 8.51
CA GLU A 192 -6.89 -9.28 8.96
C GLU A 192 -7.31 -10.24 7.85
N LEU A 193 -6.40 -11.10 7.42
CA LEU A 193 -6.65 -12.14 6.43
C LEU A 193 -6.76 -13.51 7.11
N PRO A 194 -7.76 -14.33 6.73
CA PRO A 194 -7.79 -15.73 7.15
C PRO A 194 -6.48 -16.44 6.75
N GLU A 195 -5.95 -17.29 7.62
CA GLU A 195 -4.67 -17.97 7.41
C GLU A 195 -4.60 -18.69 6.05
N ALA A 196 -5.67 -19.42 5.68
CA ALA A 196 -5.76 -20.09 4.38
C ALA A 196 -5.66 -19.13 3.19
N LEU A 197 -6.21 -17.92 3.32
CA LEU A 197 -6.13 -16.90 2.27
C LEU A 197 -4.76 -16.24 2.26
N ALA A 198 -4.19 -15.95 3.42
CA ALA A 198 -2.86 -15.37 3.52
C ALA A 198 -1.78 -16.30 2.94
N ALA A 199 -1.91 -17.61 3.14
CA ALA A 199 -1.00 -18.63 2.61
C ALA A 199 -0.99 -18.69 1.06
N GLU A 200 -2.02 -18.19 0.39
CA GLU A 200 -2.07 -18.08 -1.07
C GLU A 200 -1.20 -16.90 -1.59
N TRP A 201 -0.82 -15.93 -0.74
CA TRP A 201 -0.11 -14.70 -1.11
C TRP A 201 1.40 -14.74 -0.77
N LYS A 202 2.07 -15.83 -1.14
CA LYS A 202 3.54 -15.93 -1.01
C LYS A 202 4.29 -15.01 -1.96
N SER A 203 3.69 -14.72 -3.13
CA SER A 203 4.20 -13.77 -4.12
C SER A 203 3.20 -12.63 -4.34
N ARG A 204 3.71 -11.42 -4.61
CA ARG A 204 2.91 -10.18 -4.82
C ARG A 204 1.98 -9.81 -3.65
N PRO A 205 2.40 -9.86 -2.39
CA PRO A 205 1.55 -9.48 -1.27
C PRO A 205 1.24 -7.97 -1.23
N ASP A 206 1.96 -7.15 -2.00
CA ASP A 206 1.68 -5.74 -2.27
C ASP A 206 0.28 -5.52 -2.88
N ASP A 207 -0.28 -6.51 -3.59
CA ASP A 207 -1.69 -6.50 -4.02
C ASP A 207 -2.63 -6.43 -2.82
N CYS A 208 -2.33 -7.16 -1.72
CA CYS A 208 -3.12 -7.09 -0.48
C CYS A 208 -3.05 -5.69 0.14
N LEU A 209 -1.87 -5.07 0.18
CA LEU A 209 -1.72 -3.70 0.67
C LEU A 209 -2.49 -2.72 -0.18
N SER A 210 -2.39 -2.81 -1.51
CA SER A 210 -3.00 -1.87 -2.44
C SER A 210 -4.53 -1.99 -2.45
N TYR A 211 -5.05 -3.16 -2.82
CA TYR A 211 -6.50 -3.37 -2.93
C TYR A 211 -7.20 -3.40 -1.58
N GLY A 212 -6.58 -4.02 -0.57
CA GLY A 212 -7.12 -4.04 0.79
C GLY A 212 -7.32 -2.64 1.33
N SER A 213 -6.31 -1.78 1.21
CA SER A 213 -6.39 -0.38 1.64
C SER A 213 -7.50 0.39 0.92
N GLU A 214 -7.60 0.25 -0.41
CA GLU A 214 -8.64 0.92 -1.20
C GLU A 214 -10.04 0.53 -0.74
N ILE A 215 -10.32 -0.78 -0.68
CA ILE A 215 -11.64 -1.31 -0.33
C ILE A 215 -12.00 -0.95 1.11
N LEU A 216 -11.01 -0.90 2.01
CA LEU A 216 -11.18 -0.48 3.40
C LEU A 216 -11.31 1.05 3.58
N GLY A 217 -11.32 1.81 2.48
CA GLY A 217 -11.62 3.23 2.46
C GLY A 217 -10.43 4.15 2.69
N ALA A 218 -9.23 3.72 2.35
CA ALA A 218 -8.04 4.56 2.42
C ALA A 218 -8.09 5.74 1.45
N ARG A 219 -7.64 6.91 1.92
CA ARG A 219 -7.23 8.00 1.04
C ARG A 219 -5.77 7.82 0.68
N LYS A 220 -5.47 7.79 -0.63
CA LYS A 220 -4.12 7.58 -1.15
C LYS A 220 -3.48 8.87 -1.61
N TYR A 221 -2.15 8.95 -1.43
CA TYR A 221 -1.31 10.03 -1.88
C TYR A 221 -0.08 9.50 -2.61
N TYR A 222 0.28 10.11 -3.73
CA TYR A 222 1.44 9.76 -4.53
C TYR A 222 2.50 10.87 -4.45
N LEU A 223 3.73 10.50 -4.09
CA LEU A 223 4.92 11.34 -4.18
C LEU A 223 5.59 11.11 -5.53
N GLY A 224 5.70 12.17 -6.34
CA GLY A 224 6.29 12.08 -7.68
C GLY A 224 7.81 11.94 -7.68
N GLU A 225 8.47 12.24 -6.57
CA GLU A 225 9.91 12.12 -6.37
C GLU A 225 10.32 10.63 -6.28
N PRO A 226 11.39 10.18 -6.99
CA PRO A 226 11.88 8.81 -6.89
C PRO A 226 12.75 8.65 -5.63
N LEU A 227 12.10 8.27 -4.53
CA LEU A 227 12.71 8.17 -3.20
C LEU A 227 13.19 6.74 -2.86
N VAL A 228 12.97 5.80 -3.76
CA VAL A 228 13.37 4.40 -3.61
C VAL A 228 14.21 3.97 -4.80
N LEU A 229 15.31 3.29 -4.50
CA LEU A 229 16.19 2.67 -5.46
C LEU A 229 15.85 1.19 -5.55
N HIS A 230 15.18 0.79 -6.63
CA HIS A 230 14.79 -0.60 -6.90
C HIS A 230 15.94 -1.32 -7.61
N ARG A 231 16.47 -2.36 -6.97
CA ARG A 231 17.62 -3.12 -7.51
C ARG A 231 17.17 -4.13 -8.56
N GLU A 232 17.79 -4.04 -9.75
CA GLU A 232 17.65 -5.03 -10.82
C GLU A 232 18.87 -5.95 -10.83
N HIS A 233 18.68 -7.23 -10.51
CA HIS A 233 19.78 -8.20 -10.39
C HIS A 233 19.51 -9.56 -11.05
N GLY A 234 18.47 -9.66 -11.89
CA GLY A 234 18.12 -10.87 -12.65
C GLY A 234 17.52 -12.03 -11.83
N LYS A 235 17.48 -11.91 -10.50
CA LYS A 235 16.81 -12.86 -9.59
C LYS A 235 15.60 -12.24 -8.88
N ASN A 236 15.18 -11.05 -9.32
CA ASN A 236 13.97 -10.40 -8.79
C ASN A 236 12.77 -11.33 -8.95
N ALA A 237 11.88 -11.33 -7.96
CA ALA A 237 10.67 -12.15 -7.97
C ALA A 237 9.82 -11.79 -9.19
N LEU A 238 9.90 -12.60 -10.24
CA LEU A 238 9.10 -12.44 -11.44
C LEU A 238 7.65 -12.79 -11.15
N SER A 239 6.75 -11.99 -11.70
CA SER A 239 5.33 -12.24 -11.63
C SER A 239 4.97 -13.60 -12.25
N GLU A 240 4.41 -14.50 -11.44
CA GLU A 240 4.03 -15.85 -11.90
C GLU A 240 2.89 -15.84 -12.92
N TYR A 241 1.99 -14.87 -12.84
CA TYR A 241 0.78 -14.81 -13.70
C TYR A 241 1.10 -14.61 -15.19
N GLY A 242 2.25 -14.04 -15.54
CA GLY A 242 2.68 -13.88 -16.94
C GLY A 242 3.30 -15.13 -17.57
N ARG A 243 3.52 -16.21 -16.80
CA ARG A 243 4.24 -17.40 -17.28
C ARG A 243 3.39 -18.33 -18.15
N SER A 244 2.09 -18.44 -17.88
CA SER A 244 1.15 -19.27 -18.65
C SER A 244 -0.29 -18.84 -18.43
N PRO A 245 -1.24 -19.22 -19.32
CA PRO A 245 -2.66 -18.98 -19.11
C PRO A 245 -3.20 -19.60 -17.80
N ALA A 246 -2.68 -20.75 -17.40
CA ALA A 246 -3.06 -21.41 -16.15
C ALA A 246 -2.59 -20.59 -14.92
N ALA A 247 -1.34 -20.12 -14.92
CA ALA A 247 -0.81 -19.27 -13.85
C ALA A 247 -1.60 -17.96 -13.74
N TYR A 248 -1.95 -17.34 -14.87
CA TYR A 248 -2.82 -16.17 -14.91
C TYR A 248 -4.21 -16.47 -14.31
N TYR A 249 -4.83 -17.60 -14.68
CA TYR A 249 -6.12 -18.01 -14.12
C TYR A 249 -6.06 -18.19 -12.59
N HIS A 250 -5.05 -18.88 -12.08
CA HIS A 250 -4.87 -19.07 -10.64
C HIS A 250 -4.66 -17.74 -9.91
N TYR A 251 -3.87 -16.82 -10.50
CA TYR A 251 -3.73 -15.48 -9.96
C TYR A 251 -5.06 -14.74 -9.89
N MET A 252 -5.90 -14.80 -10.95
CA MET A 252 -7.21 -14.16 -10.96
C MET A 252 -8.14 -14.74 -9.92
N VAL A 253 -8.17 -16.07 -9.75
CA VAL A 253 -8.99 -16.74 -8.72
C VAL A 253 -8.55 -16.32 -7.31
N ARG A 254 -7.25 -16.30 -7.06
CA ARG A 254 -6.67 -15.84 -5.80
C ARG A 254 -7.04 -14.37 -5.51
N SER A 255 -6.91 -13.52 -6.52
CA SER A 255 -7.27 -12.10 -6.43
C SER A 255 -8.75 -11.91 -6.11
N GLU A 256 -9.66 -12.63 -6.77
CA GLU A 256 -11.09 -12.55 -6.48
C GLU A 256 -11.45 -12.98 -5.05
N ARG A 257 -10.77 -14.00 -4.51
CA ARG A 257 -10.95 -14.41 -3.10
C ARG A 257 -10.53 -13.30 -2.12
N MET A 258 -9.39 -12.68 -2.38
CA MET A 258 -8.88 -11.55 -1.59
C MET A 258 -9.84 -10.34 -1.65
N LEU A 259 -10.25 -9.95 -2.85
CA LEU A 259 -11.19 -8.85 -3.04
C LEU A 259 -12.55 -9.13 -2.38
N ALA A 260 -13.06 -10.37 -2.49
CA ALA A 260 -14.28 -10.79 -1.82
C ALA A 260 -14.17 -10.71 -0.29
N HIS A 261 -12.99 -11.06 0.26
CA HIS A 261 -12.71 -10.93 1.69
C HIS A 261 -12.78 -9.45 2.11
N TYR A 262 -12.04 -8.55 1.45
CA TYR A 262 -12.03 -7.13 1.80
C TYR A 262 -13.38 -6.47 1.60
N ARG A 263 -14.13 -6.82 0.53
CA ARG A 263 -15.51 -6.34 0.34
C ARG A 263 -16.41 -6.73 1.52
N ARG A 264 -16.33 -7.96 2.02
CA ARG A 264 -17.07 -8.40 3.22
C ARG A 264 -16.64 -7.65 4.46
N LEU A 265 -15.34 -7.51 4.69
CA LEU A 265 -14.77 -6.80 5.84
C LEU A 265 -15.19 -5.32 5.85
N ALA A 266 -15.27 -4.70 4.69
CA ALA A 266 -15.74 -3.32 4.51
C ALA A 266 -17.27 -3.18 4.44
N GLY A 267 -18.03 -4.27 4.32
CA GLY A 267 -19.48 -4.23 4.12
C GLY A 267 -19.89 -3.65 2.76
N VAL A 268 -19.02 -3.73 1.75
CA VAL A 268 -19.22 -3.12 0.43
C VAL A 268 -19.88 -4.10 -0.52
N ASP A 269 -21.03 -3.70 -1.08
CA ASP A 269 -21.77 -4.41 -2.11
C ASP A 269 -22.08 -3.52 -3.33
N HIS A 270 -22.75 -4.05 -4.33
CA HIS A 270 -23.13 -3.30 -5.53
C HIS A 270 -24.01 -2.07 -5.26
N GLY A 271 -24.74 -2.03 -4.14
CA GLY A 271 -25.52 -0.86 -3.73
C GLY A 271 -24.66 0.38 -3.50
N TRP A 272 -23.38 0.20 -3.17
CA TRP A 272 -22.44 1.29 -2.93
C TRP A 272 -22.05 2.04 -4.20
N THR A 273 -22.29 1.49 -5.40
CA THR A 273 -22.05 2.19 -6.68
C THR A 273 -22.84 3.49 -6.82
N ARG A 274 -23.90 3.68 -6.00
CA ARG A 274 -24.61 4.98 -5.84
C ARG A 274 -23.68 6.12 -5.38
N LEU A 275 -22.56 5.81 -4.74
CA LEU A 275 -21.56 6.77 -4.24
C LEU A 275 -20.54 7.19 -5.31
N ALA A 276 -20.62 6.65 -6.55
CA ALA A 276 -19.65 6.90 -7.61
C ALA A 276 -19.37 8.39 -7.85
N LYS A 277 -20.40 9.25 -7.83
CA LYS A 277 -20.24 10.70 -7.93
C LYS A 277 -19.45 11.26 -6.74
N ALA A 278 -19.76 10.83 -5.53
CA ALA A 278 -19.12 11.35 -4.32
C ALA A 278 -17.63 10.98 -4.28
N GLU A 279 -17.30 9.72 -4.55
CA GLU A 279 -15.91 9.25 -4.59
C GLU A 279 -15.13 9.91 -5.72
N PHE A 280 -15.69 10.01 -6.93
CA PHE A 280 -15.03 10.69 -8.06
C PHE A 280 -14.66 12.14 -7.73
N ARG A 281 -15.52 12.87 -7.03
CA ARG A 281 -15.28 14.26 -6.66
C ARG A 281 -14.17 14.47 -5.63
N THR A 282 -13.70 13.40 -4.98
CA THR A 282 -12.52 13.46 -4.11
C THR A 282 -11.21 13.51 -4.90
N LYS A 283 -11.22 13.17 -6.19
CA LYS A 283 -10.07 13.21 -7.08
C LYS A 283 -9.77 14.65 -7.48
N GLN A 284 -8.58 15.17 -7.19
CA GLN A 284 -8.20 16.53 -7.59
C GLN A 284 -7.99 16.65 -9.09
N LYS A 285 -7.31 15.67 -9.70
CA LYS A 285 -7.01 15.61 -11.15
C LYS A 285 -7.36 14.23 -11.68
N PRO A 286 -8.66 13.91 -11.86
CA PRO A 286 -9.06 12.61 -12.33
C PRO A 286 -8.61 12.37 -13.78
N THR A 287 -8.18 11.15 -14.06
CA THR A 287 -7.80 10.71 -15.40
C THR A 287 -9.03 10.40 -16.27
N LEU A 288 -8.86 10.34 -17.59
CA LEU A 288 -9.91 9.89 -18.51
C LEU A 288 -10.38 8.47 -18.19
N PHE A 289 -9.46 7.60 -17.77
CA PHE A 289 -9.82 6.26 -17.32
C PHE A 289 -10.74 6.30 -16.11
N GLU A 290 -10.43 7.09 -15.09
CA GLU A 290 -11.27 7.23 -13.90
C GLU A 290 -12.64 7.82 -14.26
N PHE A 291 -12.70 8.85 -15.11
CA PHE A 291 -13.95 9.38 -15.61
C PHE A 291 -14.85 8.30 -16.25
N ARG A 292 -14.26 7.47 -17.12
CA ARG A 292 -15.00 6.36 -17.77
C ARG A 292 -15.42 5.30 -16.77
N ALA A 293 -14.55 4.90 -15.85
CA ALA A 293 -14.82 3.88 -14.85
C ALA A 293 -15.94 4.32 -13.89
N TYR A 294 -15.88 5.54 -13.35
CA TYR A 294 -16.94 6.05 -12.47
C TYR A 294 -18.25 6.28 -13.20
N SER A 295 -18.22 6.69 -14.47
CA SER A 295 -19.41 6.74 -15.33
C SER A 295 -20.02 5.34 -15.46
N TRP A 296 -19.21 4.32 -15.75
CA TRP A 296 -19.66 2.94 -15.86
C TRP A 296 -20.28 2.41 -14.54
N LEU A 297 -19.62 2.67 -13.38
CA LEU A 297 -20.15 2.33 -12.06
C LEU A 297 -21.49 3.01 -11.80
N LEU A 298 -21.59 4.31 -12.11
CA LEU A 298 -22.82 5.09 -11.93
C LEU A 298 -23.99 4.53 -12.77
N TRP A 299 -23.74 4.16 -14.04
CA TRP A 299 -24.79 3.61 -14.90
C TRP A 299 -25.29 2.23 -14.44
N ARG A 300 -24.48 1.49 -13.68
CA ARG A 300 -24.84 0.22 -13.05
C ARG A 300 -25.39 0.38 -11.63
N SER A 301 -25.45 1.59 -11.11
CA SER A 301 -25.93 1.83 -9.75
C SER A 301 -27.46 1.62 -9.64
N PRO A 302 -27.98 1.30 -8.43
CA PRO A 302 -29.40 1.15 -8.19
C PRO A 302 -30.18 2.48 -8.17
N LEU A 303 -29.56 3.59 -8.55
CA LEU A 303 -30.21 4.89 -8.59
C LEU A 303 -31.25 4.97 -9.73
N PRO A 304 -32.36 5.72 -9.53
CA PRO A 304 -33.29 6.04 -10.61
C PRO A 304 -32.57 6.75 -11.78
N LEU A 305 -33.04 6.52 -13.02
CA LEU A 305 -32.42 7.06 -14.25
C LEU A 305 -32.17 8.56 -14.18
N ARG A 306 -33.15 9.34 -13.70
CA ARG A 306 -33.02 10.79 -13.51
C ARG A 306 -31.80 11.13 -12.63
N LYS A 307 -31.60 10.40 -11.53
CA LYS A 307 -30.45 10.61 -10.62
C LYS A 307 -29.12 10.21 -11.26
N ARG A 308 -29.10 9.13 -12.05
CA ARG A 308 -27.88 8.74 -12.79
C ARG A 308 -27.47 9.83 -13.77
N ILE A 309 -28.40 10.40 -14.52
CA ILE A 309 -28.16 11.49 -15.46
C ILE A 309 -27.62 12.74 -14.71
N GLU A 310 -28.30 13.17 -13.63
CA GLU A 310 -27.86 14.30 -12.79
C GLU A 310 -26.42 14.09 -12.27
N HIS A 311 -26.15 12.91 -11.73
CA HIS A 311 -24.83 12.57 -11.19
C HIS A 311 -23.76 12.49 -12.28
N TRP A 312 -24.10 12.01 -13.47
CA TRP A 312 -23.16 11.93 -14.59
C TRP A 312 -22.75 13.32 -15.07
N PHE A 313 -23.66 14.28 -15.19
CA PHE A 313 -23.31 15.66 -15.48
C PHE A 313 -22.42 16.28 -14.41
N SER A 314 -22.62 15.94 -13.15
CA SER A 314 -21.75 16.38 -12.06
C SER A 314 -20.32 15.80 -12.18
N ILE A 315 -20.19 14.51 -12.53
CA ILE A 315 -18.90 13.85 -12.81
C ILE A 315 -18.22 14.52 -14.00
N LEU A 316 -18.97 14.74 -15.11
CA LEU A 316 -18.45 15.41 -16.30
C LEU A 316 -17.95 16.83 -15.99
N LYS A 317 -18.76 17.61 -15.28
CA LYS A 317 -18.37 18.97 -14.87
C LYS A 317 -17.08 18.97 -14.05
N HIS A 318 -16.97 18.09 -13.05
CA HIS A 318 -15.77 17.97 -12.21
C HIS A 318 -14.54 17.58 -13.04
N TYR A 319 -14.68 16.62 -13.96
CA TYR A 319 -13.62 16.20 -14.87
C TYR A 319 -13.12 17.36 -15.73
N LEU A 320 -14.03 18.12 -16.38
CA LEU A 320 -13.66 19.24 -17.23
C LEU A 320 -13.02 20.41 -16.45
N TRP A 321 -13.43 20.62 -15.19
CA TRP A 321 -12.87 21.70 -14.36
C TRP A 321 -11.49 21.36 -13.80
N SER A 322 -11.15 20.10 -13.66
CA SER A 322 -9.85 19.65 -13.14
C SER A 322 -8.67 19.95 -14.10
N PHE A 323 -8.95 20.35 -15.33
CA PHE A 323 -7.94 20.77 -16.32
C PHE A 323 -7.75 22.29 -16.42
N ARG A 324 -8.52 23.06 -15.66
CA ARG A 324 -8.36 24.52 -15.55
C ARG A 324 -7.47 24.87 -14.36
#